data_9f5b3cb39f606cdb128be5c2d040f210
#
_entry.id   9f5b3cb39f606cdb128be5c2d040f210
#
_cell.length_a   1.000
_cell.length_b   1.000
_cell.length_c   1.000
_cell.angle_alpha   90.00
_cell.angle_beta   90.00
_cell.angle_gamma   90.00
#
_symmetry.space_group_name_H-M   'P 1'
#
loop_
_entity.id
_entity.type
_entity.pdbx_description
1 polymer ?
#
loop_
_entity_poly.entity_id
_entity_poly.type
_entity_poly.pdbx_seq_one_letter_code
_entity_poly.pdbx_strand_id
1 'polypeptide(L)'
;MTPQALADALIDRGLDPAEREAKRTLFTQVLDAWAHARRDPPQHAWWVPGRLEVFGKHTDYGGGRALVAAATRGFAVVAGARTDAGVRVIDAGRGDSFELLPSPLTAAATRTEGLTGWRRYVDVAACRLAKNFARQELGADIVLASDLPPAAGMSSSSALLIAITEALGRIGGIARTPEWRQNIRSPLDAAAYYACIENGRSFAGLNGDGGVGTHGGSEDHSAILNGVPRHVLGFAFVPSRALGAARVPDDWQFVVATCGVKANKTGAAREAYNRLSADAAALLDLWNGRGAAGARAISLAAAVERPDWAETLRAMSGPLEPRLQHFIREDARIPQAMEAFTRGDADALARLSRESQADAERLLGNQIPETIALVSAARKAGAFAACSFGAGFGGAAWALVETRSAEHFCRKWGRDAFACRPGPSLIELTTTK
;
A
#
# COMPACT_ATOMS: atom_id res chain seq x y z
N MET A 1 24.80 -10.94 10.97
CA MET A 1 23.95 -10.30 9.93
C MET A 1 24.74 -9.12 9.38
N THR A 2 25.05 -9.09 8.08
CA THR A 2 25.82 -8.00 7.45
C THR A 2 24.97 -7.31 6.38
N PRO A 3 25.18 -6.01 6.10
CA PRO A 3 24.43 -5.28 5.04
C PRO A 3 24.52 -5.96 3.68
N GLN A 4 25.70 -6.48 3.32
CA GLN A 4 25.93 -7.18 2.06
C GLN A 4 25.06 -8.45 1.98
N ALA A 5 25.09 -9.30 2.99
CA ALA A 5 24.32 -10.55 3.00
C ALA A 5 22.80 -10.30 2.90
N LEU A 6 22.31 -9.22 3.56
CA LEU A 6 20.90 -8.84 3.48
C LEU A 6 20.51 -8.34 2.08
N ALA A 7 21.38 -7.54 1.44
CA ALA A 7 21.16 -7.08 0.06
C ALA A 7 21.20 -8.26 -0.93
N ASP A 8 22.16 -9.17 -0.78
CA ASP A 8 22.27 -10.36 -1.63
C ASP A 8 21.05 -11.27 -1.50
N ALA A 9 20.55 -11.48 -0.27
CA ALA A 9 19.34 -12.25 -0.03
C ALA A 9 18.10 -11.66 -0.71
N LEU A 10 18.02 -10.33 -0.88
CA LEU A 10 16.95 -9.69 -1.65
C LEU A 10 17.06 -9.96 -3.14
N ILE A 11 18.28 -9.92 -3.69
CA ILE A 11 18.53 -10.24 -5.10
C ILE A 11 18.15 -11.69 -5.39
N ASP A 12 18.53 -12.61 -4.51
CA ASP A 12 18.20 -14.04 -4.62
C ASP A 12 16.68 -14.29 -4.55
N ARG A 13 15.92 -13.37 -3.94
CA ARG A 13 14.44 -13.40 -3.89
C ARG A 13 13.78 -12.60 -5.02
N GLY A 14 14.55 -12.16 -6.01
CA GLY A 14 14.06 -11.57 -7.25
C GLY A 14 13.95 -10.04 -7.26
N LEU A 15 14.59 -9.34 -6.32
CA LEU A 15 14.79 -7.91 -6.45
C LEU A 15 15.76 -7.66 -7.62
N ASP A 16 15.59 -6.56 -8.37
CA ASP A 16 16.45 -6.20 -9.48
C ASP A 16 17.93 -6.09 -9.00
N PRO A 17 18.88 -6.80 -9.64
CA PRO A 17 20.29 -6.71 -9.31
C PRO A 17 20.89 -5.30 -9.31
N ALA A 18 20.33 -4.38 -10.11
CA ALA A 18 20.71 -2.97 -10.13
C ALA A 18 20.46 -2.25 -8.78
N GLU A 19 19.56 -2.77 -7.96
CA GLU A 19 19.21 -2.20 -6.65
C GLU A 19 20.17 -2.63 -5.51
N ARG A 20 21.07 -3.60 -5.75
CA ARG A 20 21.95 -4.20 -4.74
C ARG A 20 22.65 -3.17 -3.86
N GLU A 21 23.34 -2.22 -4.49
CA GLU A 21 24.13 -1.22 -3.77
C GLU A 21 23.26 -0.26 -2.96
N ALA A 22 22.13 0.15 -3.50
CA ALA A 22 21.17 0.99 -2.78
C ALA A 22 20.63 0.25 -1.53
N LYS A 23 20.34 -1.05 -1.65
CA LYS A 23 19.85 -1.84 -0.50
C LYS A 23 20.95 -2.12 0.52
N ARG A 24 22.20 -2.38 0.05
CA ARG A 24 23.35 -2.49 0.96
C ARG A 24 23.54 -1.21 1.78
N THR A 25 23.47 -0.06 1.14
CA THR A 25 23.55 1.24 1.83
C THR A 25 22.43 1.43 2.84
N LEU A 26 21.20 1.09 2.47
CA LEU A 26 20.03 1.20 3.35
C LEU A 26 20.14 0.29 4.57
N PHE A 27 20.58 -0.98 4.41
CA PHE A 27 20.82 -1.89 5.53
C PHE A 27 22.04 -1.48 6.38
N THR A 28 23.07 -0.86 5.81
CA THR A 28 24.17 -0.27 6.59
C THR A 28 23.63 0.78 7.55
N GLN A 29 22.82 1.73 7.05
CA GLN A 29 22.22 2.77 7.86
C GLN A 29 21.39 2.22 9.04
N VAL A 30 20.60 1.18 8.78
CA VAL A 30 19.77 0.53 9.81
C VAL A 30 20.61 -0.22 10.85
N LEU A 31 21.63 -0.97 10.41
CA LEU A 31 22.49 -1.74 11.33
C LEU A 31 23.42 -0.83 12.15
N ASP A 32 23.90 0.27 11.58
CA ASP A 32 24.68 1.27 12.32
C ASP A 32 23.80 1.95 13.40
N ALA A 33 22.58 2.34 13.07
CA ALA A 33 21.65 2.90 14.05
C ALA A 33 21.27 1.88 15.14
N TRP A 34 21.14 0.60 14.79
CA TRP A 34 20.94 -0.47 15.76
C TRP A 34 22.12 -0.59 16.72
N ALA A 35 23.35 -0.62 16.19
CA ALA A 35 24.57 -0.75 17.01
C ALA A 35 24.78 0.44 17.98
N HIS A 36 24.27 1.62 17.62
CA HIS A 36 24.26 2.77 18.54
C HIS A 36 23.19 2.64 19.64
N ALA A 37 22.07 2.03 19.32
CA ALA A 37 20.95 1.89 20.27
C ALA A 37 21.06 0.65 21.17
N ARG A 38 21.73 -0.42 20.70
CA ARG A 38 21.84 -1.72 21.38
C ARG A 38 23.22 -2.36 21.19
N ARG A 39 23.66 -3.13 22.20
CA ARG A 39 24.94 -3.90 22.15
C ARG A 39 24.77 -5.26 21.50
N ASP A 40 23.60 -5.88 21.66
CA ASP A 40 23.28 -7.19 21.08
C ASP A 40 22.85 -7.05 19.61
N PRO A 41 23.15 -8.02 18.75
CA PRO A 41 22.73 -7.98 17.36
C PRO A 41 21.21 -8.07 17.22
N PRO A 42 20.61 -7.53 16.14
CA PRO A 42 19.20 -7.69 15.90
C PRO A 42 18.84 -9.16 15.68
N GLN A 43 17.67 -9.56 16.17
CA GLN A 43 17.17 -10.93 16.07
C GLN A 43 16.54 -11.21 14.71
N HIS A 44 15.93 -10.20 14.12
CA HIS A 44 15.17 -10.28 12.88
C HIS A 44 15.50 -9.14 11.93
N ALA A 45 15.37 -9.38 10.64
CA ALA A 45 15.44 -8.36 9.60
C ALA A 45 14.36 -8.60 8.53
N TRP A 46 13.84 -7.51 7.95
CA TRP A 46 12.86 -7.56 6.87
C TRP A 46 13.18 -6.55 5.79
N TRP A 47 12.70 -6.87 4.60
CA TRP A 47 12.42 -5.95 3.53
C TRP A 47 10.91 -5.77 3.41
N VAL A 48 10.44 -4.53 3.45
CA VAL A 48 9.02 -4.19 3.28
C VAL A 48 8.89 -3.21 2.11
N PRO A 49 8.47 -3.68 0.92
CA PRO A 49 8.38 -2.82 -0.25
C PRO A 49 7.26 -1.79 -0.10
N GLY A 50 7.37 -0.70 -0.88
CA GLY A 50 6.22 0.12 -1.21
C GLY A 50 5.36 -0.52 -2.28
N ARG A 51 4.36 0.24 -2.79
CA ARG A 51 3.44 -0.22 -3.81
C ARG A 51 3.43 0.70 -5.03
N LEU A 52 3.30 0.12 -6.21
CA LEU A 52 2.93 0.77 -7.46
C LEU A 52 1.49 0.40 -7.79
N GLU A 53 0.57 1.37 -7.82
CA GLU A 53 -0.80 1.22 -8.30
C GLU A 53 -0.81 1.50 -9.80
N VAL A 54 -1.03 0.47 -10.60
CA VAL A 54 -1.09 0.60 -12.05
C VAL A 54 -2.47 1.09 -12.49
N PHE A 55 -3.51 0.44 -12.01
CA PHE A 55 -4.92 0.81 -12.17
C PHE A 55 -5.73 0.38 -10.96
N GLY A 56 -6.91 0.97 -10.77
CA GLY A 56 -7.82 0.62 -9.69
C GLY A 56 -7.96 1.71 -8.63
N LYS A 57 -7.65 2.97 -9.03
CA LYS A 57 -7.73 4.12 -8.13
C LYS A 57 -9.04 4.18 -7.36
N HIS A 58 -8.95 4.11 -6.04
CA HIS A 58 -10.10 4.29 -5.16
C HIS A 58 -11.27 3.31 -5.40
N THR A 59 -10.98 2.08 -5.85
CA THR A 59 -12.01 1.04 -6.05
C THR A 59 -12.06 0.03 -4.91
N ASP A 60 -10.96 -0.18 -4.21
CA ASP A 60 -10.75 -1.25 -3.22
C ASP A 60 -11.73 -1.21 -2.04
N TYR A 61 -11.95 -0.06 -1.43
CA TYR A 61 -12.90 0.08 -0.31
C TYR A 61 -14.38 -0.07 -0.74
N GLY A 62 -14.68 0.05 -2.03
CA GLY A 62 -15.98 -0.26 -2.63
C GLY A 62 -16.12 -1.71 -3.08
N GLY A 63 -15.10 -2.55 -2.85
CA GLY A 63 -15.07 -3.95 -3.25
C GLY A 63 -14.66 -4.21 -4.70
N GLY A 64 -14.25 -3.15 -5.42
CA GLY A 64 -13.78 -3.24 -6.81
C GLY A 64 -12.42 -3.90 -6.94
N ARG A 65 -11.87 -3.84 -8.14
CA ARG A 65 -10.60 -4.47 -8.53
C ARG A 65 -9.48 -3.46 -8.62
N ALA A 66 -8.24 -3.90 -8.37
CA ALA A 66 -7.04 -3.12 -8.63
C ALA A 66 -5.97 -3.98 -9.31
N LEU A 67 -5.08 -3.32 -10.07
CA LEU A 67 -3.87 -3.90 -10.66
C LEU A 67 -2.67 -3.19 -10.06
N VAL A 68 -1.88 -3.91 -9.29
CA VAL A 68 -0.81 -3.36 -8.45
C VAL A 68 0.48 -4.17 -8.56
N ALA A 69 1.58 -3.62 -8.06
CA ALA A 69 2.83 -4.34 -7.90
C ALA A 69 3.57 -3.90 -6.63
N ALA A 70 4.37 -4.77 -6.04
CA ALA A 70 5.37 -4.36 -5.06
C ALA A 70 6.47 -3.55 -5.75
N ALA A 71 6.91 -2.47 -5.12
CA ALA A 71 7.96 -1.61 -5.67
C ALA A 71 9.36 -2.14 -5.32
N THR A 72 10.38 -1.69 -6.06
CA THR A 72 11.79 -1.94 -5.71
C THR A 72 12.30 -1.03 -4.60
N ARG A 73 11.53 -0.02 -4.19
CA ARG A 73 11.80 0.83 -3.04
C ARG A 73 10.89 0.47 -1.87
N GLY A 74 11.40 0.63 -0.65
CA GLY A 74 10.68 0.21 0.55
C GLY A 74 11.43 0.53 1.83
N PHE A 75 11.18 -0.26 2.88
CA PHE A 75 11.83 -0.17 4.17
C PHE A 75 12.78 -1.34 4.38
N ALA A 76 14.02 -1.06 4.79
CA ALA A 76 14.87 -1.98 5.50
C ALA A 76 14.52 -1.89 6.99
N VAL A 77 14.31 -3.02 7.64
CA VAL A 77 13.85 -3.10 9.03
C VAL A 77 14.68 -4.14 9.78
N VAL A 78 15.11 -3.83 10.99
CA VAL A 78 15.64 -4.80 11.95
C VAL A 78 14.94 -4.65 13.29
N ALA A 79 14.80 -5.76 14.01
CA ALA A 79 14.17 -5.73 15.33
C ALA A 79 14.74 -6.79 16.29
N GLY A 80 14.51 -6.54 17.59
CA GLY A 80 14.82 -7.46 18.66
C GLY A 80 13.93 -7.24 19.87
N ALA A 81 13.72 -8.28 20.66
CA ALA A 81 12.88 -8.25 21.84
C ALA A 81 13.45 -7.34 22.94
N ARG A 82 12.56 -6.71 23.70
CA ARG A 82 12.85 -5.98 24.95
C ARG A 82 12.29 -6.77 26.14
N THR A 83 12.88 -6.56 27.30
CA THR A 83 12.44 -7.20 28.55
C THR A 83 11.42 -6.38 29.32
N ASP A 84 11.22 -5.10 28.94
CA ASP A 84 10.39 -4.13 29.67
C ASP A 84 9.03 -3.88 29.00
N ALA A 85 8.60 -4.71 28.04
CA ALA A 85 7.38 -4.59 27.28
C ALA A 85 7.17 -3.23 26.54
N GLY A 86 8.19 -2.36 26.51
CA GLY A 86 8.16 -1.10 25.76
C GLY A 86 8.38 -1.31 24.26
N VAL A 87 7.79 -0.46 23.43
CA VAL A 87 8.04 -0.44 21.99
C VAL A 87 8.80 0.82 21.61
N ARG A 88 10.03 0.67 21.13
CA ARG A 88 10.83 1.78 20.62
C ARG A 88 11.05 1.60 19.12
N VAL A 89 10.75 2.63 18.36
CA VAL A 89 10.99 2.68 16.91
C VAL A 89 11.95 3.82 16.58
N ILE A 90 13.01 3.53 15.84
CA ILE A 90 14.02 4.48 15.38
C ILE A 90 13.95 4.54 13.87
N ASP A 91 13.65 5.73 13.31
CA ASP A 91 13.79 6.03 11.89
C ASP A 91 15.22 6.54 11.63
N ALA A 92 16.09 5.63 11.22
CA ALA A 92 17.49 5.94 10.96
C ALA A 92 17.68 6.90 9.77
N GLY A 93 16.71 6.90 8.82
CA GLY A 93 16.73 7.79 7.66
C GLY A 93 16.45 9.26 8.01
N ARG A 94 15.64 9.47 9.05
CA ARG A 94 15.27 10.81 9.53
C ARG A 94 16.05 11.27 10.77
N GLY A 95 16.73 10.32 11.45
CA GLY A 95 17.36 10.59 12.73
C GLY A 95 16.33 10.86 13.85
N ASP A 96 15.12 10.30 13.74
CA ASP A 96 14.01 10.51 14.70
C ASP A 96 13.66 9.17 15.40
N SER A 97 13.14 9.26 16.62
CA SER A 97 12.74 8.09 17.39
C SER A 97 11.44 8.33 18.14
N PHE A 98 10.74 7.24 18.45
CA PHE A 98 9.54 7.24 19.25
C PHE A 98 9.49 6.03 20.15
N GLU A 99 9.12 6.22 21.41
CA GLU A 99 9.00 5.17 22.41
C GLU A 99 7.61 5.17 23.03
N LEU A 100 6.96 4.01 22.99
CA LEU A 100 5.78 3.71 23.78
C LEU A 100 6.25 2.99 25.05
N LEU A 101 6.15 3.66 26.18
CA LEU A 101 6.45 3.04 27.48
C LEU A 101 5.40 1.97 27.81
N PRO A 102 5.78 0.92 28.55
CA PRO A 102 4.84 -0.07 29.05
C PRO A 102 3.86 0.62 30.00
N SER A 103 2.71 0.89 29.53
CA SER A 103 1.50 1.01 30.33
C SER A 103 0.70 -0.22 29.94
N PRO A 104 -0.15 -0.78 30.80
CA PRO A 104 -0.91 -1.91 30.38
C PRO A 104 -1.51 -1.57 29.01
N LEU A 105 -1.04 -2.27 27.97
CA LEU A 105 -1.64 -2.28 26.65
C LEU A 105 -3.03 -2.93 26.78
N THR A 106 -3.66 -2.63 27.92
CA THR A 106 -5.00 -3.08 28.25
C THR A 106 -5.94 -2.40 27.31
N ALA A 107 -6.63 -3.19 26.64
CA ALA A 107 -7.83 -3.20 25.85
C ALA A 107 -8.73 -1.92 25.79
N ALA A 108 -8.40 -0.84 26.42
CA ALA A 108 -9.35 0.24 26.70
C ALA A 108 -9.17 1.54 25.91
N ALA A 109 -8.02 1.86 25.37
CA ALA A 109 -7.88 3.08 24.57
C ALA A 109 -6.65 3.02 23.64
N THR A 110 -6.85 3.18 22.35
CA THR A 110 -5.82 3.76 21.49
C THR A 110 -5.40 5.09 22.11
N ARG A 111 -4.13 5.22 22.51
CA ARG A 111 -3.57 6.46 23.07
C ARG A 111 -3.33 7.52 21.99
N THR A 112 -4.05 7.42 20.88
CA THR A 112 -3.85 8.24 19.69
C THR A 112 -4.21 9.71 19.87
N GLU A 113 -4.80 10.10 20.98
CA GLU A 113 -5.02 11.51 21.30
C GLU A 113 -3.67 12.24 21.41
N GLY A 114 -3.46 13.21 20.51
CA GLY A 114 -2.23 14.01 20.45
C GLY A 114 -1.09 13.44 19.60
N LEU A 115 -1.13 12.17 19.17
CA LEU A 115 -0.12 11.59 18.28
C LEU A 115 -0.40 11.94 16.82
N THR A 116 0.63 12.43 16.13
CA THR A 116 0.57 12.79 14.70
C THR A 116 1.68 12.12 13.90
N GLY A 117 1.51 12.09 12.57
CA GLY A 117 2.50 11.53 11.68
C GLY A 117 2.75 10.04 11.90
N TRP A 118 3.98 9.60 11.70
CA TRP A 118 4.36 8.18 11.73
C TRP A 118 4.22 7.53 13.13
N ARG A 119 4.31 8.31 14.20
CA ARG A 119 4.17 7.83 15.59
C ARG A 119 2.81 7.23 15.87
N ARG A 120 1.76 7.76 15.21
CA ARG A 120 0.41 7.20 15.29
C ARG A 120 0.32 5.78 14.74
N TYR A 121 1.08 5.46 13.70
CA TYR A 121 1.12 4.11 13.14
C TYR A 121 1.73 3.09 14.10
N VAL A 122 2.75 3.51 14.87
CA VAL A 122 3.35 2.67 15.92
C VAL A 122 2.33 2.34 17.01
N ASP A 123 1.66 3.37 17.53
CA ASP A 123 0.65 3.23 18.58
C ASP A 123 -0.52 2.34 18.14
N VAL A 124 -1.09 2.62 16.98
CA VAL A 124 -2.22 1.85 16.44
C VAL A 124 -1.85 0.39 16.21
N ALA A 125 -0.66 0.09 15.65
CA ALA A 125 -0.21 -1.29 15.44
C ALA A 125 -0.04 -2.03 16.78
N ALA A 126 0.67 -1.43 17.74
CA ALA A 126 0.93 -2.04 19.04
C ALA A 126 -0.37 -2.30 19.82
N CYS A 127 -1.24 -1.29 19.93
CA CYS A 127 -2.52 -1.41 20.65
C CYS A 127 -3.44 -2.45 20.01
N ARG A 128 -3.53 -2.47 18.67
CA ARG A 128 -4.38 -3.42 17.96
C ARG A 128 -3.91 -4.86 18.11
N LEU A 129 -2.60 -5.12 18.02
CA LEU A 129 -2.06 -6.44 18.24
C LEU A 129 -2.26 -6.91 19.67
N ALA A 130 -2.00 -6.06 20.67
CA ALA A 130 -2.24 -6.37 22.07
C ALA A 130 -3.72 -6.71 22.33
N LYS A 131 -4.64 -5.92 21.79
CA LYS A 131 -6.09 -6.12 21.92
C LYS A 131 -6.57 -7.42 21.30
N ASN A 132 -6.14 -7.72 20.06
CA ASN A 132 -6.67 -8.85 19.31
C ASN A 132 -6.07 -10.20 19.73
N PHE A 133 -4.88 -10.21 20.31
CA PHE A 133 -4.16 -11.44 20.64
C PHE A 133 -3.83 -11.60 22.12
N ALA A 134 -4.47 -10.79 22.98
CA ALA A 134 -4.30 -10.83 24.44
C ALA A 134 -2.84 -10.85 24.90
N ARG A 135 -1.94 -10.14 24.17
CA ARG A 135 -0.53 -10.04 24.49
C ARG A 135 -0.24 -8.76 25.27
N GLN A 136 0.09 -8.89 26.54
CA GLN A 136 0.45 -7.76 27.41
C GLN A 136 1.91 -7.31 27.23
N GLU A 137 2.76 -8.17 26.63
CA GLU A 137 4.20 -7.97 26.53
C GLU A 137 4.67 -8.00 25.07
N LEU A 138 4.40 -6.91 24.33
CA LEU A 138 4.89 -6.71 22.97
C LEU A 138 6.13 -5.81 22.95
N GLY A 139 7.11 -6.11 23.83
CA GLY A 139 8.31 -5.30 23.93
C GLY A 139 9.28 -5.51 22.75
N ALA A 140 9.57 -4.44 22.01
CA ALA A 140 10.50 -4.49 20.89
C ALA A 140 11.27 -3.18 20.67
N ASP A 141 12.55 -3.31 20.31
CA ASP A 141 13.26 -2.27 19.58
C ASP A 141 13.16 -2.57 18.08
N ILE A 142 12.78 -1.57 17.31
CA ILE A 142 12.64 -1.63 15.84
C ILE A 142 13.44 -0.47 15.25
N VAL A 143 14.37 -0.77 14.36
CA VAL A 143 15.10 0.25 13.60
C VAL A 143 14.75 0.08 12.13
N LEU A 144 14.42 1.17 11.47
CA LEU A 144 14.02 1.18 10.07
C LEU A 144 14.63 2.36 9.31
N ALA A 145 14.79 2.19 8.01
CA ALA A 145 15.11 3.26 7.07
C ALA A 145 14.39 2.97 5.74
N SER A 146 14.11 4.00 4.97
CA SER A 146 13.36 3.87 3.72
C SER A 146 13.98 4.66 2.58
N ASP A 147 13.99 4.09 1.38
CA ASP A 147 14.30 4.76 0.13
C ASP A 147 13.07 5.17 -0.69
N LEU A 148 11.87 5.03 -0.10
CA LEU A 148 10.63 5.54 -0.69
C LEU A 148 10.63 7.07 -0.72
N PRO A 149 10.30 7.69 -1.86
CA PRO A 149 10.14 9.14 -1.90
C PRO A 149 9.05 9.59 -0.91
N PRO A 150 9.33 10.62 -0.09
CA PRO A 150 8.37 11.07 0.93
C PRO A 150 7.05 11.52 0.31
N ALA A 151 5.93 10.98 0.78
CA ALA A 151 4.57 11.34 0.37
C ALA A 151 4.33 11.27 -1.16
N ALA A 152 4.99 10.33 -1.83
CA ALA A 152 4.89 10.11 -3.28
C ALA A 152 3.71 9.21 -3.69
N GLY A 153 2.82 8.86 -2.77
CA GLY A 153 1.71 7.93 -3.08
C GLY A 153 2.13 6.48 -3.27
N MET A 154 3.38 6.10 -2.89
CA MET A 154 3.90 4.73 -2.95
C MET A 154 3.63 3.92 -1.68
N SER A 155 2.60 4.28 -0.93
CA SER A 155 2.13 3.59 0.29
C SER A 155 3.18 3.47 1.40
N SER A 156 4.01 4.51 1.59
CA SER A 156 5.00 4.50 2.67
C SER A 156 4.36 4.37 4.06
N SER A 157 3.14 4.84 4.25
CA SER A 157 2.38 4.69 5.50
C SER A 157 1.98 3.24 5.75
N SER A 158 1.39 2.58 4.76
CA SER A 158 0.98 1.18 4.88
C SER A 158 2.18 0.24 4.99
N ALA A 159 3.28 0.52 4.25
CA ALA A 159 4.54 -0.21 4.40
C ALA A 159 5.14 -0.05 5.80
N LEU A 160 5.09 1.15 6.39
CA LEU A 160 5.51 1.40 7.77
C LEU A 160 4.64 0.62 8.77
N LEU A 161 3.31 0.67 8.61
CA LEU A 161 2.40 -0.11 9.47
C LEU A 161 2.72 -1.59 9.41
N ILE A 162 2.90 -2.14 8.21
CA ILE A 162 3.26 -3.53 7.99
C ILE A 162 4.59 -3.85 8.66
N ALA A 163 5.62 -3.01 8.51
CA ALA A 163 6.93 -3.19 9.12
C ALA A 163 6.85 -3.32 10.64
N ILE A 164 6.09 -2.43 11.28
CA ILE A 164 5.89 -2.43 12.73
C ILE A 164 5.07 -3.65 13.16
N THR A 165 3.99 -3.95 12.46
CA THR A 165 3.09 -5.07 12.76
C THR A 165 3.81 -6.42 12.64
N GLU A 166 4.62 -6.60 11.59
CA GLU A 166 5.44 -7.81 11.39
C GLU A 166 6.49 -7.96 12.48
N ALA A 167 7.22 -6.89 12.82
CA ALA A 167 8.23 -6.93 13.87
C ALA A 167 7.63 -7.29 15.24
N LEU A 168 6.57 -6.61 15.65
CA LEU A 168 5.85 -6.89 16.89
C LEU A 168 5.20 -8.28 16.89
N GLY A 169 4.58 -8.66 15.77
CA GLY A 169 3.93 -9.96 15.59
C GLY A 169 4.93 -11.13 15.70
N ARG A 170 6.10 -10.94 15.10
CA ARG A 170 7.18 -11.95 15.14
C ARG A 170 7.75 -12.13 16.54
N ILE A 171 8.11 -11.02 17.19
CA ILE A 171 8.66 -11.02 18.55
C ILE A 171 7.63 -11.53 19.56
N GLY A 172 6.37 -11.07 19.47
CA GLY A 172 5.28 -11.52 20.34
C GLY A 172 4.75 -12.92 20.03
N GLY A 173 5.23 -13.59 18.99
CA GLY A 173 4.78 -14.93 18.61
C GLY A 173 3.31 -14.99 18.20
N ILE A 174 2.75 -13.89 17.65
CA ILE A 174 1.33 -13.73 17.36
C ILE A 174 0.82 -14.77 16.37
N ALA A 175 1.60 -15.12 15.35
CA ALA A 175 1.21 -16.14 14.37
C ALA A 175 0.97 -17.55 14.97
N ARG A 176 1.41 -17.78 16.22
CA ARG A 176 1.19 -19.04 16.93
C ARG A 176 -0.08 -19.05 17.77
N THR A 177 -0.75 -17.91 17.93
CA THR A 177 -1.99 -17.81 18.73
C THR A 177 -3.17 -18.47 18.02
N PRO A 178 -4.13 -19.02 18.77
CA PRO A 178 -5.36 -19.56 18.18
C PRO A 178 -6.14 -18.54 17.39
N GLU A 179 -6.22 -17.30 17.89
CA GLU A 179 -6.95 -16.17 17.28
C GLU A 179 -6.36 -15.85 15.89
N TRP A 180 -5.04 -15.82 15.76
CA TRP A 180 -4.40 -15.62 14.45
C TRP A 180 -4.76 -16.75 13.49
N ARG A 181 -4.53 -18.01 13.90
CA ARG A 181 -4.76 -19.19 13.04
C ARG A 181 -6.21 -19.33 12.59
N GLN A 182 -7.16 -18.91 13.45
CA GLN A 182 -8.58 -18.95 13.12
C GLN A 182 -8.97 -17.91 12.07
N ASN A 183 -8.39 -16.71 12.12
CA ASN A 183 -8.83 -15.56 11.34
C ASN A 183 -7.94 -15.26 10.12
N ILE A 184 -6.64 -15.63 10.15
CA ILE A 184 -5.66 -15.26 9.12
C ILE A 184 -5.02 -16.53 8.58
N ARG A 185 -5.43 -16.93 7.37
CA ARG A 185 -5.09 -18.22 6.74
C ARG A 185 -4.18 -18.08 5.53
N SER A 186 -4.00 -16.85 5.03
CA SER A 186 -3.22 -16.55 3.84
C SER A 186 -2.53 -15.19 3.97
N PRO A 187 -1.49 -14.90 3.16
CA PRO A 187 -0.92 -13.55 3.07
C PRO A 187 -1.97 -12.49 2.67
N LEU A 188 -3.00 -12.87 1.92
CA LEU A 188 -4.06 -11.96 1.53
C LEU A 188 -5.01 -11.63 2.71
N ASP A 189 -5.29 -12.60 3.59
CA ASP A 189 -6.00 -12.34 4.84
C ASP A 189 -5.18 -11.43 5.76
N ALA A 190 -3.86 -11.64 5.84
CA ALA A 190 -2.97 -10.77 6.60
C ALA A 190 -2.99 -9.34 6.04
N ALA A 191 -2.97 -9.17 4.70
CA ALA A 191 -3.08 -7.88 4.05
C ALA A 191 -4.41 -7.18 4.41
N ALA A 192 -5.51 -7.90 4.36
CA ALA A 192 -6.82 -7.36 4.74
C ALA A 192 -6.90 -7.02 6.23
N TYR A 193 -6.32 -7.84 7.12
CA TYR A 193 -6.23 -7.54 8.54
C TYR A 193 -5.37 -6.30 8.83
N TYR A 194 -4.20 -6.16 8.18
CA TYR A 194 -3.34 -4.98 8.38
C TYR A 194 -4.00 -3.70 7.87
N ALA A 195 -4.74 -3.79 6.77
CA ALA A 195 -5.58 -2.67 6.34
C ALA A 195 -6.66 -2.32 7.39
N CYS A 196 -7.24 -3.32 8.07
CA CYS A 196 -8.18 -3.10 9.16
C CYS A 196 -7.52 -2.49 10.41
N ILE A 197 -6.22 -2.72 10.64
CA ILE A 197 -5.46 -1.97 11.66
C ILE A 197 -5.37 -0.49 11.27
N GLU A 198 -5.02 -0.20 10.01
CA GLU A 198 -4.87 1.17 9.51
C GLU A 198 -6.19 1.95 9.54
N ASN A 199 -7.28 1.37 9.05
CA ASN A 199 -8.57 2.04 8.92
C ASN A 199 -9.51 1.90 10.15
N GLY A 200 -9.13 1.11 11.16
CA GLY A 200 -9.87 0.91 12.41
C GLY A 200 -11.00 -0.12 12.34
N ARG A 201 -11.23 -0.78 11.20
CA ARG A 201 -12.32 -1.75 11.03
C ARG A 201 -12.02 -3.08 11.70
N SER A 202 -13.07 -3.87 11.97
CA SER A 202 -12.93 -5.28 12.37
C SER A 202 -12.56 -6.15 11.17
N PHE A 203 -11.84 -7.24 11.43
CA PHE A 203 -11.51 -8.27 10.45
C PHE A 203 -11.93 -9.64 10.99
N ALA A 204 -12.86 -10.31 10.35
CA ALA A 204 -13.41 -11.58 10.82
C ALA A 204 -13.77 -11.53 12.32
N GLY A 205 -13.20 -12.39 13.16
CA GLY A 205 -13.38 -12.38 14.62
C GLY A 205 -12.49 -11.38 15.38
N LEU A 206 -11.68 -10.58 14.70
CA LEU A 206 -10.74 -9.63 15.31
C LEU A 206 -11.36 -8.22 15.35
N ASN A 207 -11.65 -7.73 16.55
CA ASN A 207 -12.36 -6.48 16.76
C ASN A 207 -11.56 -5.25 16.35
N GLY A 208 -12.22 -4.29 15.70
CA GLY A 208 -11.69 -2.99 15.30
C GLY A 208 -11.48 -2.00 16.46
N ASP A 209 -10.92 -0.84 16.10
CA ASP A 209 -10.67 0.31 16.98
C ASP A 209 -10.69 1.63 16.18
N GLY A 210 -9.97 2.67 16.64
CA GLY A 210 -9.98 3.98 15.97
C GLY A 210 -9.11 4.08 14.71
N GLY A 211 -8.16 3.16 14.48
CA GLY A 211 -7.20 3.25 13.37
C GLY A 211 -6.38 4.54 13.33
N VAL A 212 -5.77 4.84 12.18
CA VAL A 212 -4.98 6.08 11.99
C VAL A 212 -5.83 7.27 11.51
N GLY A 213 -7.10 7.04 11.19
CA GLY A 213 -8.06 8.05 10.75
C GLY A 213 -8.17 8.21 9.22
N THR A 214 -7.65 7.27 8.45
CA THR A 214 -7.90 7.13 7.00
C THR A 214 -8.84 5.96 6.75
N HIS A 215 -9.75 6.09 5.78
CA HIS A 215 -10.77 5.08 5.48
C HIS A 215 -10.45 4.33 4.17
N GLY A 216 -9.18 3.92 4.00
CA GLY A 216 -8.73 3.12 2.85
C GLY A 216 -9.20 1.66 2.91
N GLY A 217 -9.07 0.96 1.80
CA GLY A 217 -9.21 -0.49 1.70
C GLY A 217 -7.88 -1.23 1.88
N SER A 218 -7.74 -2.40 1.27
CA SER A 218 -6.58 -3.29 1.45
C SER A 218 -5.66 -3.40 0.23
N GLU A 219 -5.83 -2.54 -0.77
CA GLU A 219 -5.03 -2.56 -2.01
C GLU A 219 -3.52 -2.48 -1.73
N ASP A 220 -3.11 -1.46 -0.97
CA ASP A 220 -1.71 -1.21 -0.61
C ASP A 220 -1.08 -2.43 0.06
N HIS A 221 -1.76 -2.96 1.08
CA HIS A 221 -1.31 -4.11 1.85
C HIS A 221 -1.25 -5.38 1.00
N SER A 222 -2.22 -5.56 0.08
CA SER A 222 -2.25 -6.70 -0.84
C SER A 222 -1.05 -6.69 -1.77
N ALA A 223 -0.68 -5.54 -2.32
CA ALA A 223 0.51 -5.39 -3.15
C ALA A 223 1.81 -5.70 -2.38
N ILE A 224 1.93 -5.17 -1.15
CA ILE A 224 3.14 -5.31 -0.31
C ILE A 224 3.34 -6.76 0.15
N LEU A 225 2.27 -7.46 0.55
CA LEU A 225 2.37 -8.82 1.08
C LEU A 225 2.36 -9.92 0.01
N ASN A 226 1.88 -9.64 -1.20
CA ASN A 226 1.73 -10.66 -2.25
C ASN A 226 2.54 -10.35 -3.51
N GLY A 227 3.40 -9.34 -3.51
CA GLY A 227 4.21 -8.94 -4.66
C GLY A 227 4.99 -10.11 -5.27
N VAL A 228 5.00 -10.17 -6.60
CA VAL A 228 5.77 -11.15 -7.38
C VAL A 228 6.73 -10.40 -8.30
N PRO A 229 8.02 -10.72 -8.26
CA PRO A 229 9.00 -10.06 -9.12
C PRO A 229 8.59 -10.06 -10.59
N ARG A 230 8.68 -8.90 -11.23
CA ARG A 230 8.37 -8.69 -12.66
C ARG A 230 6.90 -8.90 -13.05
N HIS A 231 5.97 -8.98 -12.09
CA HIS A 231 4.55 -9.12 -12.36
C HIS A 231 3.73 -7.96 -11.77
N VAL A 232 2.68 -7.60 -12.47
CA VAL A 232 1.56 -6.86 -11.92
C VAL A 232 0.49 -7.85 -11.48
N LEU A 233 -0.17 -7.57 -10.35
CA LEU A 233 -1.09 -8.49 -9.70
C LEU A 233 -2.49 -7.87 -9.69
N GLY A 234 -3.47 -8.64 -10.16
CA GLY A 234 -4.88 -8.28 -10.04
C GLY A 234 -5.47 -8.78 -8.72
N PHE A 235 -6.16 -7.89 -8.03
CA PHE A 235 -6.96 -8.24 -6.84
C PHE A 235 -8.38 -7.71 -6.99
N ALA A 236 -9.33 -8.37 -6.35
CA ALA A 236 -10.66 -7.85 -6.03
C ALA A 236 -10.81 -7.83 -4.51
N PHE A 237 -11.70 -6.96 -4.01
CA PHE A 237 -11.82 -6.69 -2.59
C PHE A 237 -13.24 -6.93 -2.09
N VAL A 238 -13.40 -7.05 -0.78
CA VAL A 238 -14.67 -7.24 -0.05
C VAL A 238 -15.51 -8.44 -0.58
N PRO A 239 -15.04 -9.69 -0.39
CA PRO A 239 -13.78 -10.11 0.26
C PRO A 239 -12.57 -10.00 -0.66
N SER A 240 -11.38 -9.90 -0.06
CA SER A 240 -10.15 -9.85 -0.83
C SER A 240 -9.89 -11.20 -1.52
N ARG A 241 -9.59 -11.16 -2.84
CA ARG A 241 -9.25 -12.34 -3.64
C ARG A 241 -8.27 -11.99 -4.74
N ALA A 242 -7.34 -12.91 -5.04
CA ALA A 242 -6.45 -12.76 -6.18
C ALA A 242 -7.20 -13.05 -7.49
N LEU A 243 -6.93 -12.24 -8.51
CA LEU A 243 -7.44 -12.43 -9.88
C LEU A 243 -6.40 -13.05 -10.80
N GLY A 244 -5.14 -13.04 -10.38
CA GLY A 244 -4.00 -13.55 -11.14
C GLY A 244 -2.85 -12.56 -11.23
N ALA A 245 -1.82 -12.95 -11.97
CA ALA A 245 -0.63 -12.17 -12.22
C ALA A 245 -0.38 -12.06 -13.72
N ALA A 246 0.03 -10.89 -14.19
CA ALA A 246 0.49 -10.69 -15.55
C ALA A 246 1.97 -10.25 -15.54
N ARG A 247 2.81 -10.94 -16.32
CA ARG A 247 4.22 -10.61 -16.42
C ARG A 247 4.39 -9.29 -17.17
N VAL A 248 5.21 -8.40 -16.63
CA VAL A 248 5.64 -7.22 -17.36
C VAL A 248 6.68 -7.66 -18.40
N PRO A 249 6.51 -7.37 -19.70
CA PRO A 249 7.48 -7.68 -20.74
C PRO A 249 8.89 -7.21 -20.37
N ASP A 250 9.91 -7.98 -20.75
CA ASP A 250 11.30 -7.72 -20.35
C ASP A 250 11.87 -6.44 -20.94
N ASP A 251 11.37 -6.04 -22.09
CA ASP A 251 11.68 -4.80 -22.79
C ASP A 251 10.91 -3.58 -22.29
N TRP A 252 10.02 -3.74 -21.28
CA TRP A 252 9.28 -2.64 -20.65
C TRP A 252 9.80 -2.32 -19.26
N GLN A 253 9.81 -1.03 -18.96
CA GLN A 253 10.25 -0.50 -17.67
C GLN A 253 9.27 0.52 -17.13
N PHE A 254 8.79 0.32 -15.92
CA PHE A 254 8.15 1.38 -15.19
C PHE A 254 9.18 2.42 -14.73
N VAL A 255 8.82 3.67 -14.88
CA VAL A 255 9.52 4.81 -14.30
C VAL A 255 8.51 5.58 -13.44
N VAL A 256 8.93 6.00 -12.27
CA VAL A 256 8.12 6.78 -11.33
C VAL A 256 8.76 8.14 -11.13
N ALA A 257 7.95 9.20 -11.11
CA ALA A 257 8.38 10.53 -10.72
C ALA A 257 7.34 11.19 -9.81
N THR A 258 7.80 12.12 -8.96
CA THR A 258 6.94 12.89 -8.06
C THR A 258 6.58 14.25 -8.67
N CYS A 259 5.39 14.75 -8.35
CA CYS A 259 4.96 16.07 -8.82
C CYS A 259 5.47 17.22 -7.93
N GLY A 260 6.28 16.92 -6.90
CA GLY A 260 6.78 17.92 -5.94
C GLY A 260 5.78 18.33 -4.86
N VAL A 261 4.49 18.07 -5.04
CA VAL A 261 3.46 18.31 -4.03
C VAL A 261 3.23 17.02 -3.23
N LYS A 262 3.42 17.10 -1.92
CA LYS A 262 3.28 15.95 -1.02
C LYS A 262 1.80 15.54 -0.91
N ALA A 263 1.48 14.29 -1.22
CA ALA A 263 0.18 13.69 -0.93
C ALA A 263 0.03 13.42 0.59
N ASN A 264 0.00 14.47 1.39
CA ASN A 264 -0.13 14.33 2.84
C ASN A 264 -1.56 13.94 3.20
N LYS A 265 -1.73 12.76 3.80
CA LYS A 265 -3.02 12.31 4.37
C LYS A 265 -3.29 13.00 5.73
N THR A 266 -3.13 14.35 5.79
CA THR A 266 -3.40 15.19 6.98
C THR A 266 -4.25 16.40 6.59
N GLY A 267 -5.01 16.95 7.52
CA GLY A 267 -5.86 18.13 7.26
C GLY A 267 -6.82 17.92 6.08
N ALA A 268 -6.96 18.93 5.23
CA ALA A 268 -7.90 18.96 4.11
C ALA A 268 -7.72 17.82 3.11
N ALA A 269 -6.49 17.38 2.84
CA ALA A 269 -6.25 16.26 1.93
C ALA A 269 -6.74 14.92 2.50
N ARG A 270 -6.65 14.72 3.83
CA ARG A 270 -7.24 13.54 4.49
C ARG A 270 -8.76 13.57 4.41
N GLU A 271 -9.36 14.72 4.63
CA GLU A 271 -10.82 14.90 4.51
C GLU A 271 -11.31 14.62 3.10
N ALA A 272 -10.62 15.14 2.09
CA ALA A 272 -10.92 14.88 0.69
C ALA A 272 -10.79 13.38 0.33
N TYR A 273 -9.72 12.72 0.79
CA TYR A 273 -9.55 11.27 0.64
C TYR A 273 -10.68 10.47 1.30
N ASN A 274 -11.01 10.78 2.56
CA ASN A 274 -12.07 10.10 3.30
C ASN A 274 -13.45 10.34 2.67
N ARG A 275 -13.68 11.51 2.05
CA ARG A 275 -14.92 11.81 1.31
C ARG A 275 -15.11 10.84 0.15
N LEU A 276 -14.07 10.57 -0.65
CA LEU A 276 -14.17 9.63 -1.77
C LEU A 276 -14.53 8.21 -1.32
N SER A 277 -14.07 7.79 -0.15
CA SER A 277 -14.48 6.52 0.47
C SER A 277 -15.93 6.57 0.97
N ALA A 278 -16.32 7.68 1.60
CA ALA A 278 -17.69 7.88 2.06
C ALA A 278 -18.71 7.94 0.91
N ASP A 279 -18.34 8.56 -0.22
CA ASP A 279 -19.19 8.61 -1.42
C ASP A 279 -19.46 7.21 -1.99
N ALA A 280 -18.45 6.32 -1.98
CA ALA A 280 -18.65 4.93 -2.39
C ALA A 280 -19.54 4.15 -1.39
N ALA A 281 -19.41 4.42 -0.09
CA ALA A 281 -20.28 3.84 0.92
C ALA A 281 -21.72 4.35 0.77
N ALA A 282 -21.91 5.65 0.51
CA ALA A 282 -23.23 6.23 0.28
C ALA A 282 -23.93 5.62 -0.95
N LEU A 283 -23.21 5.35 -2.03
CA LEU A 283 -23.75 4.63 -3.19
C LEU A 283 -24.22 3.21 -2.82
N LEU A 284 -23.47 2.49 -1.98
CA LEU A 284 -23.89 1.19 -1.46
C LEU A 284 -25.12 1.30 -0.55
N ASP A 285 -25.18 2.34 0.28
CA ASP A 285 -26.33 2.59 1.15
C ASP A 285 -27.61 2.92 0.36
N LEU A 286 -27.50 3.71 -0.72
CA LEU A 286 -28.60 3.95 -1.66
C LEU A 286 -29.11 2.63 -2.26
N TRP A 287 -28.20 1.76 -2.70
CA TRP A 287 -28.57 0.43 -3.20
C TRP A 287 -29.30 -0.41 -2.14
N ASN A 288 -28.74 -0.48 -0.93
CA ASN A 288 -29.25 -1.31 0.17
C ASN A 288 -30.52 -0.76 0.80
N GLY A 289 -30.80 0.55 0.68
CA GLY A 289 -31.99 1.23 1.21
C GLY A 289 -33.29 0.92 0.48
N ARG A 290 -33.26 0.17 -0.64
CA ARG A 290 -34.46 -0.19 -1.43
C ARG A 290 -35.46 -1.13 -0.74
N GLY A 291 -35.14 -1.63 0.44
CA GLY A 291 -36.07 -2.35 1.31
C GLY A 291 -36.45 -3.78 0.93
N ALA A 292 -35.96 -4.33 -0.19
CA ALA A 292 -36.21 -5.72 -0.56
C ALA A 292 -35.31 -6.67 0.24
N ALA A 293 -35.90 -7.48 1.11
CA ALA A 293 -35.17 -8.56 1.80
C ALA A 293 -34.55 -9.51 0.74
N GLY A 294 -33.22 -9.68 0.79
CA GLY A 294 -32.44 -10.50 -0.16
C GLY A 294 -31.74 -9.73 -1.28
N ALA A 295 -31.98 -8.42 -1.44
CA ALA A 295 -31.33 -7.58 -2.46
C ALA A 295 -30.09 -6.83 -1.94
N ARG A 296 -29.73 -6.96 -0.63
CA ARG A 296 -28.58 -6.25 -0.07
C ARG A 296 -27.26 -6.75 -0.68
N ALA A 297 -26.40 -5.83 -1.04
CA ALA A 297 -25.05 -6.07 -1.51
C ALA A 297 -24.05 -5.83 -0.36
N ILE A 298 -22.98 -6.61 -0.32
CA ILE A 298 -21.90 -6.46 0.67
C ILE A 298 -20.89 -5.37 0.30
N SER A 299 -20.91 -4.96 -0.98
CA SER A 299 -20.02 -3.94 -1.52
C SER A 299 -20.67 -3.26 -2.73
N LEU A 300 -20.14 -2.09 -3.14
CA LEU A 300 -20.58 -1.40 -4.35
C LEU A 300 -20.31 -2.27 -5.59
N ALA A 301 -19.18 -3.00 -5.65
CA ALA A 301 -18.89 -3.95 -6.72
C ALA A 301 -20.00 -5.01 -6.84
N ALA A 302 -20.40 -5.62 -5.71
CA ALA A 302 -21.47 -6.60 -5.70
C ALA A 302 -22.85 -6.00 -6.08
N ALA A 303 -23.07 -4.72 -5.83
CA ALA A 303 -24.26 -4.02 -6.27
C ALA A 303 -24.30 -3.85 -7.80
N VAL A 304 -23.18 -3.40 -8.41
CA VAL A 304 -23.10 -3.16 -9.86
C VAL A 304 -22.99 -4.44 -10.70
N GLU A 305 -22.80 -5.59 -10.10
CA GLU A 305 -22.89 -6.89 -10.76
C GLU A 305 -24.35 -7.40 -10.92
N ARG A 306 -25.32 -6.76 -10.25
CA ARG A 306 -26.73 -7.14 -10.35
C ARG A 306 -27.30 -6.66 -11.69
N PRO A 307 -28.22 -7.44 -12.33
CA PRO A 307 -28.77 -7.09 -13.64
C PRO A 307 -29.50 -5.74 -13.66
N ASP A 308 -30.14 -5.37 -12.56
CA ASP A 308 -30.96 -4.14 -12.41
C ASP A 308 -30.20 -2.91 -11.90
N TRP A 309 -28.85 -3.01 -11.70
CA TRP A 309 -28.07 -1.95 -11.10
C TRP A 309 -28.12 -0.64 -11.91
N ALA A 310 -28.04 -0.76 -13.23
CA ALA A 310 -27.90 0.41 -14.10
C ALA A 310 -29.16 1.30 -14.07
N GLU A 311 -30.34 0.69 -14.10
CA GLU A 311 -31.62 1.39 -14.00
C GLU A 311 -31.80 2.01 -12.61
N THR A 312 -31.52 1.21 -11.57
CA THR A 312 -31.80 1.61 -10.19
C THR A 312 -30.76 2.57 -9.62
N LEU A 313 -29.48 2.15 -9.61
CA LEU A 313 -28.44 2.90 -8.90
C LEU A 313 -28.09 4.21 -9.63
N ARG A 314 -28.06 4.18 -10.98
CA ARG A 314 -27.82 5.39 -11.75
C ARG A 314 -28.95 6.42 -11.59
N ALA A 315 -30.21 5.99 -11.53
CA ALA A 315 -31.33 6.90 -11.30
C ALA A 315 -31.32 7.52 -9.90
N MET A 316 -30.73 6.84 -8.92
CA MET A 316 -30.68 7.28 -7.52
C MET A 316 -29.38 8.01 -7.15
N SER A 317 -28.33 7.91 -7.93
CA SER A 317 -26.98 8.40 -7.57
C SER A 317 -26.91 9.94 -7.49
N GLY A 318 -27.69 10.68 -8.26
CA GLY A 318 -27.72 12.15 -8.21
C GLY A 318 -26.32 12.78 -8.21
N PRO A 319 -25.96 13.54 -7.15
CA PRO A 319 -24.63 14.15 -7.06
C PRO A 319 -23.45 13.16 -7.02
N LEU A 320 -23.71 11.89 -6.68
CA LEU A 320 -22.70 10.82 -6.65
C LEU A 320 -22.50 10.13 -8.01
N GLU A 321 -23.24 10.52 -9.05
CA GLU A 321 -23.13 9.93 -10.38
C GLU A 321 -21.69 9.95 -10.95
N PRO A 322 -20.91 11.04 -10.86
CA PRO A 322 -19.52 11.01 -11.29
C PRO A 322 -18.69 9.97 -10.57
N ARG A 323 -18.90 9.79 -9.24
CA ARG A 323 -18.21 8.79 -8.43
C ARG A 323 -18.56 7.36 -8.84
N LEU A 324 -19.85 7.11 -9.11
CA LEU A 324 -20.34 5.83 -9.65
C LEU A 324 -19.73 5.52 -11.01
N GLN A 325 -19.73 6.48 -11.93
CA GLN A 325 -19.14 6.34 -13.27
C GLN A 325 -17.63 6.04 -13.18
N HIS A 326 -16.90 6.76 -12.32
CA HIS A 326 -15.49 6.49 -12.09
C HIS A 326 -15.28 5.04 -11.62
N PHE A 327 -16.01 4.61 -10.59
CA PHE A 327 -15.89 3.27 -10.01
C PHE A 327 -16.06 2.17 -11.07
N ILE A 328 -17.14 2.24 -11.85
CA ILE A 328 -17.47 1.24 -12.87
C ILE A 328 -16.40 1.18 -13.96
N ARG A 329 -15.98 2.34 -14.46
CA ARG A 329 -15.01 2.41 -15.56
C ARG A 329 -13.62 1.95 -15.11
N GLU A 330 -13.18 2.38 -13.91
CA GLU A 330 -11.87 2.02 -13.40
C GLU A 330 -11.81 0.53 -13.09
N ASP A 331 -12.85 -0.03 -12.48
CA ASP A 331 -12.97 -1.46 -12.21
C ASP A 331 -12.94 -2.31 -13.49
N ALA A 332 -13.65 -1.88 -14.54
CA ALA A 332 -13.68 -2.57 -15.82
C ALA A 332 -12.35 -2.56 -16.58
N ARG A 333 -11.42 -1.65 -16.26
CA ARG A 333 -10.08 -1.58 -16.87
C ARG A 333 -9.16 -2.70 -16.39
N ILE A 334 -9.39 -3.24 -15.20
CA ILE A 334 -8.45 -4.19 -14.59
C ILE A 334 -8.25 -5.44 -15.44
N PRO A 335 -9.29 -6.20 -15.84
CA PRO A 335 -9.10 -7.37 -16.68
C PRO A 335 -8.49 -7.01 -18.06
N GLN A 336 -8.85 -5.87 -18.64
CA GLN A 336 -8.29 -5.41 -19.92
C GLN A 336 -6.78 -5.11 -19.78
N ALA A 337 -6.37 -4.47 -18.69
CA ALA A 337 -4.97 -4.16 -18.45
C ALA A 337 -4.14 -5.44 -18.17
N MET A 338 -4.68 -6.41 -17.44
CA MET A 338 -4.05 -7.71 -17.24
C MET A 338 -3.82 -8.43 -18.57
N GLU A 339 -4.81 -8.44 -19.44
CA GLU A 339 -4.71 -9.02 -20.78
C GLU A 339 -3.66 -8.27 -21.63
N ALA A 340 -3.65 -6.94 -21.59
CA ALA A 340 -2.68 -6.12 -22.32
C ALA A 340 -1.23 -6.39 -21.88
N PHE A 341 -0.97 -6.52 -20.56
CA PHE A 341 0.35 -6.95 -20.09
C PHE A 341 0.70 -8.36 -20.56
N THR A 342 -0.23 -9.30 -20.51
CA THR A 342 -0.01 -10.69 -20.93
C THR A 342 0.33 -10.79 -22.42
N ARG A 343 -0.27 -9.94 -23.25
CA ARG A 343 -0.04 -9.91 -24.71
C ARG A 343 1.08 -8.99 -25.14
N GLY A 344 1.64 -8.16 -24.25
CA GLY A 344 2.58 -7.10 -24.62
C GLY A 344 1.94 -6.01 -25.50
N ASP A 345 0.66 -5.71 -25.26
CA ASP A 345 -0.10 -4.72 -26.04
C ASP A 345 0.09 -3.30 -25.46
N ALA A 346 1.11 -2.61 -25.97
CA ALA A 346 1.45 -1.25 -25.55
C ALA A 346 0.35 -0.24 -25.92
N ASP A 347 -0.34 -0.42 -27.05
CA ASP A 347 -1.39 0.48 -27.50
C ASP A 347 -2.63 0.40 -26.60
N ALA A 348 -3.00 -0.80 -26.18
CA ALA A 348 -4.07 -1.00 -25.20
C ALA A 348 -3.71 -0.31 -23.87
N LEU A 349 -2.51 -0.48 -23.35
CA LEU A 349 -2.09 0.18 -22.10
C LEU A 349 -2.02 1.70 -22.26
N ALA A 350 -1.57 2.20 -23.40
CA ALA A 350 -1.59 3.62 -23.73
C ALA A 350 -3.02 4.20 -23.68
N ARG A 351 -3.99 3.50 -24.28
CA ARG A 351 -5.39 3.90 -24.25
C ARG A 351 -5.95 3.85 -22.82
N LEU A 352 -5.80 2.71 -22.12
CA LEU A 352 -6.33 2.52 -20.76
C LEU A 352 -5.77 3.54 -19.77
N SER A 353 -4.47 3.88 -19.88
CA SER A 353 -3.83 4.87 -19.00
C SER A 353 -4.35 6.30 -19.27
N ARG A 354 -4.65 6.65 -20.53
CA ARG A 354 -5.28 7.95 -20.86
C ARG A 354 -6.70 8.05 -20.32
N GLU A 355 -7.48 6.99 -20.47
CA GLU A 355 -8.85 6.93 -19.97
C GLU A 355 -8.90 6.99 -18.44
N SER A 356 -8.05 6.22 -17.72
CA SER A 356 -7.97 6.24 -16.27
C SER A 356 -7.55 7.62 -15.73
N GLN A 357 -6.56 8.26 -16.37
CA GLN A 357 -6.15 9.61 -16.00
C GLN A 357 -7.28 10.62 -16.20
N ALA A 358 -7.96 10.58 -17.33
CA ALA A 358 -9.06 11.49 -17.64
C ALA A 358 -10.27 11.32 -16.70
N ASP A 359 -10.57 10.07 -16.31
CA ASP A 359 -11.65 9.79 -15.35
C ASP A 359 -11.24 10.21 -13.92
N ALA A 360 -9.97 10.07 -13.53
CA ALA A 360 -9.45 10.58 -12.27
C ALA A 360 -9.54 12.11 -12.18
N GLU A 361 -9.28 12.81 -13.29
CA GLU A 361 -9.39 14.27 -13.37
C GLU A 361 -10.85 14.76 -13.32
N ARG A 362 -11.74 14.13 -14.08
CA ARG A 362 -13.10 14.64 -14.31
C ARG A 362 -14.17 14.05 -13.41
N LEU A 363 -14.06 12.76 -13.07
CA LEU A 363 -15.09 12.02 -12.34
C LEU A 363 -14.73 11.81 -10.87
N LEU A 364 -13.47 11.46 -10.58
CA LEU A 364 -13.00 11.28 -9.20
C LEU A 364 -12.62 12.62 -8.56
N GLY A 365 -12.03 13.55 -9.32
CA GLY A 365 -11.66 14.87 -8.84
C GLY A 365 -10.50 14.89 -7.86
N ASN A 366 -9.62 13.88 -7.91
CA ASN A 366 -8.47 13.75 -7.00
C ASN A 366 -7.14 14.23 -7.61
N GLN A 367 -7.17 14.82 -8.80
CA GLN A 367 -5.97 15.31 -9.48
C GLN A 367 -5.77 16.81 -9.27
N ILE A 368 -4.51 17.21 -9.11
CA ILE A 368 -4.09 18.61 -9.03
C ILE A 368 -3.33 18.99 -10.31
N PRO A 369 -3.17 20.29 -10.63
CA PRO A 369 -2.47 20.73 -11.84
C PRO A 369 -1.07 20.12 -12.00
N GLU A 370 -0.34 19.94 -10.90
CA GLU A 370 1.02 19.40 -10.90
C GLU A 370 1.05 17.91 -11.28
N THR A 371 0.09 17.09 -10.84
CA THR A 371 0.00 15.68 -11.25
C THR A 371 -0.43 15.56 -12.70
N ILE A 372 -1.36 16.40 -13.16
CA ILE A 372 -1.79 16.46 -14.57
C ILE A 372 -0.61 16.84 -15.46
N ALA A 373 0.14 17.88 -15.08
CA ALA A 373 1.32 18.33 -15.81
C ALA A 373 2.41 17.24 -15.85
N LEU A 374 2.64 16.52 -14.73
CA LEU A 374 3.61 15.44 -14.65
C LEU A 374 3.29 14.31 -15.62
N VAL A 375 2.03 13.85 -15.68
CA VAL A 375 1.59 12.81 -16.61
C VAL A 375 1.69 13.26 -18.07
N SER A 376 1.31 14.52 -18.36
CA SER A 376 1.45 15.11 -19.69
C SER A 376 2.93 15.16 -20.12
N ALA A 377 3.82 15.57 -19.21
CA ALA A 377 5.26 15.60 -19.45
C ALA A 377 5.85 14.22 -19.74
N ALA A 378 5.39 13.16 -19.03
CA ALA A 378 5.81 11.78 -19.29
C ALA A 378 5.52 11.36 -20.75
N ARG A 379 4.30 11.61 -21.20
CA ARG A 379 3.89 11.29 -22.58
C ARG A 379 4.70 12.08 -23.62
N LYS A 380 4.91 13.38 -23.40
CA LYS A 380 5.77 14.22 -24.25
C LYS A 380 7.24 13.77 -24.25
N ALA A 381 7.70 13.19 -23.15
CA ALA A 381 9.06 12.66 -23.04
C ALA A 381 9.26 11.33 -23.77
N GLY A 382 8.17 10.63 -24.15
CA GLY A 382 8.20 9.39 -24.93
C GLY A 382 7.66 8.16 -24.20
N ALA A 383 6.95 8.32 -23.08
CA ALA A 383 6.23 7.22 -22.46
C ALA A 383 5.06 6.76 -23.34
N PHE A 384 4.95 5.46 -23.62
CA PHE A 384 3.79 4.94 -24.34
C PHE A 384 2.54 4.85 -23.45
N ALA A 385 2.69 4.66 -22.13
CA ALA A 385 1.61 4.75 -21.16
C ALA A 385 2.07 5.55 -19.93
N ALA A 386 1.19 6.35 -19.35
CA ALA A 386 1.48 7.09 -18.12
C ALA A 386 0.18 7.46 -17.40
N CYS A 387 0.20 7.38 -16.07
CA CYS A 387 -0.94 7.73 -15.23
C CYS A 387 -0.46 8.14 -13.83
N SER A 388 -1.20 9.05 -13.17
CA SER A 388 -1.05 9.31 -11.74
C SER A 388 -1.52 8.09 -10.93
N PHE A 389 -1.07 7.95 -9.69
CA PHE A 389 -1.47 6.85 -8.82
C PHE A 389 -1.50 7.25 -7.34
N GLY A 390 -2.09 6.37 -6.50
CA GLY A 390 -2.28 6.60 -5.09
C GLY A 390 -3.47 7.48 -4.76
N ALA A 391 -3.48 8.07 -3.56
CA ALA A 391 -4.61 8.84 -3.03
C ALA A 391 -5.01 10.06 -3.89
N GLY A 392 -4.13 10.55 -4.76
CA GLY A 392 -4.28 11.83 -5.44
C GLY A 392 -3.94 13.02 -4.54
N PHE A 393 -4.41 14.22 -4.93
CA PHE A 393 -4.13 15.48 -4.23
C PHE A 393 -2.62 15.79 -4.10
N GLY A 394 -1.82 15.33 -5.04
CA GLY A 394 -0.36 15.34 -5.09
C GLY A 394 0.23 13.95 -5.34
N GLY A 395 1.51 13.76 -5.00
CA GLY A 395 2.18 12.46 -5.06
C GLY A 395 2.94 12.22 -6.36
N ALA A 396 2.71 11.08 -7.02
CA ALA A 396 3.51 10.62 -8.14
C ALA A 396 2.67 10.16 -9.34
N ALA A 397 3.38 9.96 -10.45
CA ALA A 397 2.88 9.28 -11.63
C ALA A 397 3.83 8.14 -12.00
N TRP A 398 3.29 7.11 -12.63
CA TRP A 398 4.08 6.10 -13.32
C TRP A 398 4.05 6.34 -14.82
N ALA A 399 5.12 5.93 -15.47
CA ALA A 399 5.25 5.87 -16.93
C ALA A 399 5.77 4.48 -17.32
N LEU A 400 5.32 3.96 -18.46
CA LEU A 400 5.91 2.79 -19.10
C LEU A 400 6.69 3.23 -20.33
N VAL A 401 7.92 2.75 -20.43
CA VAL A 401 8.85 3.03 -21.52
C VAL A 401 9.56 1.75 -21.93
N GLU A 402 10.21 1.76 -23.09
CA GLU A 402 11.15 0.69 -23.43
C GLU A 402 12.34 0.68 -22.44
N THR A 403 12.73 -0.50 -21.96
CA THR A 403 13.82 -0.67 -20.97
C THR A 403 15.11 0.02 -21.42
N ARG A 404 15.46 -0.08 -22.72
CA ARG A 404 16.67 0.56 -23.30
C ARG A 404 16.64 2.09 -23.23
N SER A 405 15.46 2.69 -23.12
CA SER A 405 15.25 4.16 -23.08
C SER A 405 15.08 4.69 -21.67
N ALA A 406 14.94 3.82 -20.65
CA ALA A 406 14.50 4.19 -19.31
C ALA A 406 15.44 5.22 -18.65
N GLU A 407 16.75 5.06 -18.76
CA GLU A 407 17.71 5.99 -18.16
C GLU A 407 17.66 7.37 -18.81
N HIS A 408 17.60 7.43 -20.13
CA HIS A 408 17.43 8.69 -20.87
C HIS A 408 16.08 9.35 -20.53
N PHE A 409 15.03 8.54 -20.45
CA PHE A 409 13.70 9.00 -20.08
C PHE A 409 13.67 9.60 -18.68
N CYS A 410 14.29 8.94 -17.67
CA CYS A 410 14.38 9.48 -16.31
C CYS A 410 15.00 10.89 -16.31
N ARG A 411 16.14 11.07 -17.01
CA ARG A 411 16.79 12.38 -17.10
C ARG A 411 15.93 13.46 -17.75
N LYS A 412 15.10 13.07 -18.73
CA LYS A 412 14.24 13.97 -19.49
C LYS A 412 12.93 14.31 -18.76
N TRP A 413 12.35 13.33 -18.05
CA TRP A 413 11.05 13.50 -17.39
C TRP A 413 11.15 14.34 -16.10
N GLY A 414 12.18 14.17 -15.30
CA GLY A 414 12.38 14.97 -14.08
C GLY A 414 13.53 14.48 -13.21
N ARG A 415 14.02 15.38 -12.33
CA ARG A 415 15.17 15.09 -11.45
C ARG A 415 14.93 13.93 -10.49
N ASP A 416 13.68 13.72 -10.06
CA ASP A 416 13.29 12.71 -9.10
C ASP A 416 12.77 11.43 -9.76
N ALA A 417 12.86 11.34 -11.11
CA ALA A 417 12.41 10.16 -11.83
C ALA A 417 13.39 8.99 -11.62
N PHE A 418 12.84 7.81 -11.38
CA PHE A 418 13.61 6.59 -11.17
C PHE A 418 12.92 5.37 -11.78
N ALA A 419 13.72 4.42 -12.24
CA ALA A 419 13.23 3.14 -12.71
C ALA A 419 12.66 2.34 -11.52
N CYS A 420 11.50 1.72 -11.71
CA CYS A 420 10.83 0.93 -10.68
C CYS A 420 10.29 -0.35 -11.32
N ARG A 421 10.99 -1.46 -11.17
CA ARG A 421 10.46 -2.77 -11.59
C ARG A 421 9.55 -3.35 -10.52
N PRO A 422 8.52 -4.13 -10.88
CA PRO A 422 7.81 -4.95 -9.89
C PRO A 422 8.79 -5.86 -9.14
N GLY A 423 8.85 -5.67 -7.83
CA GLY A 423 9.75 -6.37 -6.92
C GLY A 423 9.07 -7.52 -6.16
N PRO A 424 9.79 -8.18 -5.26
CA PRO A 424 9.24 -9.20 -4.37
C PRO A 424 8.34 -8.54 -3.31
N SER A 425 7.44 -9.35 -2.73
CA SER A 425 6.66 -9.00 -1.54
C SER A 425 7.54 -8.73 -0.33
N LEU A 426 6.91 -8.44 0.81
CA LEU A 426 7.58 -8.48 2.12
C LEU A 426 8.41 -9.77 2.25
N ILE A 427 9.65 -9.64 2.72
CA ILE A 427 10.59 -10.75 2.95
C ILE A 427 11.16 -10.65 4.35
N GLU A 428 11.03 -11.71 5.15
CA GLU A 428 11.85 -11.92 6.34
C GLU A 428 13.24 -12.43 5.90
N LEU A 429 14.27 -11.70 6.28
CA LEU A 429 15.67 -11.92 5.87
C LEU A 429 16.52 -12.62 6.96
N THR A 430 15.90 -13.39 7.83
CA THR A 430 16.63 -14.10 8.87
C THR A 430 17.64 -15.05 8.25
N THR A 431 18.91 -14.88 8.58
CA THR A 431 19.92 -15.89 8.29
C THR A 431 19.62 -17.10 9.16
N THR A 432 19.12 -18.16 8.58
CA THR A 432 19.12 -19.48 9.21
C THR A 432 20.55 -19.77 9.66
N LYS A 433 20.75 -19.99 10.96
CA LYS A 433 22.01 -20.53 11.50
C LYS A 433 22.23 -21.93 10.98
#